data_1abfb7fcd981a235e3e57881c93feb28
#
_entry.id   1abfb7fcd981a235e3e57881c93feb28
#
_cell.length_a   1.000
_cell.length_b   1.000
_cell.length_c   1.000
_cell.angle_alpha   90.00
_cell.angle_beta   90.00
_cell.angle_gamma   90.00
#
_symmetry.space_group_name_H-M   'P 1'
#
loop_
_entity.id
_entity.type
_entity.pdbx_description
1 polymer ?
#
loop_
_entity_poly.entity_id
_entity_poly.type
_entity_poly.pdbx_seq_one_letter_code
_entity_poly.pdbx_strand_id
1 'polypeptide(L)'
;MKKWFTVSMGEPLLPRFKLTTENKNYLLSWAMVTHIETSKDFLSLQFICEIGMVQLASDESMEALFGSMEAERVHCIRGELLACRIMPVD
;
A
#
# COMPACT_ATOMS: atom_id res chain seq x y z
N MET A 1 6.94 8.65 -16.32
CA MET A 1 7.18 7.80 -15.15
C MET A 1 5.84 7.38 -14.54
N LYS A 2 5.65 6.09 -14.37
CA LYS A 2 4.44 5.60 -13.73
C LYS A 2 4.49 5.88 -12.24
N LYS A 3 3.40 6.39 -11.70
CA LYS A 3 3.30 6.63 -10.28
C LYS A 3 2.24 5.69 -9.72
N TRP A 4 2.69 4.69 -8.97
CA TRP A 4 1.78 3.66 -8.46
C TRP A 4 1.25 3.99 -7.07
N PHE A 5 1.50 5.19 -6.57
CA PHE A 5 0.83 5.66 -5.36
C PHE A 5 0.77 7.18 -5.36
N THR A 6 -0.21 7.70 -4.63
CA THR A 6 -0.33 9.14 -4.41
C THR A 6 -0.40 9.40 -2.92
N VAL A 7 0.04 10.58 -2.51
CA VAL A 7 0.10 10.94 -1.10
C VAL A 7 -0.68 12.23 -0.85
N SER A 8 -1.11 12.39 0.39
CA SER A 8 -1.70 13.63 0.85
C SER A 8 -0.58 14.62 1.15
N MET A 9 -0.72 15.83 0.64
CA MET A 9 0.30 16.88 0.80
C MET A 9 -0.01 17.84 1.93
N GLY A 10 -1.04 17.59 2.73
CA GLY A 10 -1.40 18.51 3.77
C GLY A 10 -1.95 17.82 5.00
N GLU A 11 -2.46 18.63 5.91
CA GLU A 11 -3.17 18.17 7.09
C GLU A 11 -4.65 18.15 6.81
N PRO A 12 -5.43 17.29 7.46
CA PRO A 12 -5.01 16.26 8.41
C PRO A 12 -4.52 14.99 7.73
N LEU A 13 -3.99 14.06 8.52
CA LEU A 13 -3.63 12.75 8.04
C LEU A 13 -4.89 12.01 7.59
N LEU A 14 -4.74 11.17 6.57
CA LEU A 14 -5.90 10.46 6.01
C LEU A 14 -6.25 9.27 6.89
N PRO A 15 -7.55 9.08 7.24
CA PRO A 15 -7.95 7.90 8.02
C PRO A 15 -8.01 6.63 7.18
N ARG A 16 -8.10 6.75 5.86
CA ARG A 16 -8.24 5.64 4.94
C ARG A 16 -7.44 5.88 3.68
N PHE A 17 -7.15 4.78 2.98
CA PHE A 17 -6.47 4.87 1.69
C PHE A 17 -7.13 3.90 0.71
N LYS A 18 -6.97 4.16 -0.57
CA LYS A 18 -7.55 3.33 -1.62
C LYS A 18 -6.49 2.39 -2.17
N LEU A 19 -6.85 1.12 -2.34
CA LEU A 19 -6.03 0.15 -3.05
C LEU A 19 -6.80 -0.25 -4.30
N THR A 20 -6.23 0.01 -5.47
CA THR A 20 -6.82 -0.36 -6.75
C THR A 20 -6.11 -1.60 -7.27
N THR A 21 -6.88 -2.61 -7.65
CA THR A 21 -6.35 -3.81 -8.29
C THR A 21 -6.97 -3.92 -9.68
N GLU A 22 -6.60 -4.97 -10.41
CA GLU A 22 -7.16 -5.17 -11.74
C GLU A 22 -8.68 -5.37 -11.72
N ASN A 23 -9.21 -5.88 -10.62
CA ASN A 23 -10.61 -6.25 -10.52
C ASN A 23 -11.45 -5.38 -9.61
N LYS A 24 -10.83 -4.73 -8.63
CA LYS A 24 -11.56 -4.03 -7.58
C LYS A 24 -10.83 -2.82 -7.06
N ASN A 25 -11.61 -1.92 -6.46
CA ASN A 25 -11.08 -0.84 -5.63
C ASN A 25 -11.46 -1.16 -4.18
N TYR A 26 -10.49 -1.04 -3.29
CA TYR A 26 -10.70 -1.22 -1.86
C TYR A 26 -10.48 0.10 -1.14
N LEU A 27 -11.28 0.38 -0.14
CA LEU A 27 -11.06 1.51 0.76
C LEU A 27 -10.67 0.93 2.10
N LEU A 28 -9.42 1.11 2.49
CA LEU A 28 -8.84 0.43 3.64
C LEU A 28 -8.55 1.43 4.76
N SER A 29 -8.71 0.98 6.00
CA SER A 29 -8.53 1.82 7.17
C SER A 29 -7.11 1.65 7.72
N TRP A 30 -6.45 2.78 8.00
CA TRP A 30 -5.13 2.74 8.62
C TRP A 30 -5.16 2.07 9.99
N ALA A 31 -6.29 2.20 10.72
CA ALA A 31 -6.43 1.57 12.03
C ALA A 31 -6.38 0.05 11.94
N MET A 32 -6.68 -0.52 10.79
CA MET A 32 -6.68 -1.97 10.58
C MET A 32 -5.37 -2.49 9.99
N VAL A 33 -4.44 -1.60 9.66
CA VAL A 33 -3.13 -2.01 9.17
C VAL A 33 -2.25 -2.31 10.38
N THR A 34 -1.93 -3.58 10.56
CA THR A 34 -1.25 -4.02 11.77
C THR A 34 0.21 -4.39 11.57
N HIS A 35 0.64 -4.52 10.31
CA HIS A 35 2.00 -4.95 10.03
C HIS A 35 2.38 -4.49 8.64
N ILE A 36 3.52 -3.82 8.51
CA ILE A 36 4.07 -3.40 7.22
C ILE A 36 5.53 -3.80 7.21
N GLU A 37 5.95 -4.53 6.19
CA GLU A 37 7.37 -4.86 6.05
C GLU A 37 7.79 -4.85 4.59
N THR A 38 9.09 -4.68 4.37
CA THR A 38 9.67 -4.68 3.04
C THR A 38 10.86 -5.62 3.01
N SER A 39 11.26 -6.02 1.80
CA SER A 39 12.57 -6.61 1.59
C SER A 39 13.66 -5.54 1.76
N LYS A 40 14.90 -5.96 1.95
CA LYS A 40 16.00 -5.01 2.16
C LYS A 40 16.22 -4.08 0.97
N ASP A 41 15.94 -4.56 -0.22
CA ASP A 41 16.11 -3.77 -1.45
C ASP A 41 14.88 -2.95 -1.81
N PHE A 42 13.82 -3.02 -0.99
CA PHE A 42 12.56 -2.31 -1.21
C PHE A 42 11.87 -2.67 -2.53
N LEU A 43 12.13 -3.85 -3.05
CA LEU A 43 11.45 -4.32 -4.26
C LEU A 43 10.19 -5.11 -3.95
N SER A 44 9.94 -5.41 -2.68
CA SER A 44 8.68 -6.01 -2.24
C SER A 44 8.23 -5.36 -0.95
N LEU A 45 6.92 -5.30 -0.77
CA LEU A 45 6.29 -4.71 0.41
C LEU A 45 5.04 -5.51 0.71
N GLN A 46 4.79 -5.77 1.99
CA GLN A 46 3.55 -6.44 2.38
C GLN A 46 2.99 -5.81 3.65
N PHE A 47 1.68 -5.84 3.76
CA PHE A 47 1.01 -5.35 4.95
C PHE A 47 -0.24 -6.18 5.21
N ILE A 48 -0.65 -6.21 6.48
CA ILE A 48 -1.86 -6.93 6.91
C ILE A 48 -2.92 -5.91 7.26
N CYS A 49 -4.11 -6.11 6.74
CA CYS A 49 -5.24 -5.21 6.96
C CYS A 49 -6.55 -6.02 6.97
N GLU A 50 -7.69 -5.32 6.90
CA GLU A 50 -9.00 -5.98 7.04
C GLU A 50 -9.32 -6.97 5.92
N ILE A 51 -8.68 -6.86 4.76
CA ILE A 51 -8.94 -7.82 3.65
C ILE A 51 -7.91 -8.94 3.62
N GLY A 52 -6.95 -8.97 4.55
CA GLY A 52 -5.94 -10.00 4.62
C GLY A 52 -4.55 -9.42 4.43
N MET A 53 -3.64 -10.24 3.89
CA MET A 53 -2.27 -9.80 3.62
C MET A 53 -2.17 -9.33 2.17
N VAL A 54 -1.74 -8.09 1.99
CA VAL A 54 -1.50 -7.52 0.67
C VAL A 54 -0.01 -7.56 0.41
N GLN A 55 0.38 -8.19 -0.71
CA GLN A 55 1.77 -8.28 -1.13
C GLN A 55 1.96 -7.53 -2.43
N LEU A 56 2.94 -6.65 -2.45
CA LEU A 56 3.26 -5.85 -3.62
C LEU A 56 4.71 -6.11 -4.01
N ALA A 57 4.98 -6.17 -5.30
CA ALA A 57 6.34 -6.31 -5.80
C ALA A 57 6.51 -5.42 -7.02
N SER A 58 7.71 -4.87 -7.18
CA SER A 58 8.01 -3.95 -8.27
C SER A 58 9.47 -4.10 -8.65
N ASP A 59 9.81 -3.67 -9.86
CA ASP A 59 11.21 -3.58 -10.28
C ASP A 59 11.82 -2.23 -9.91
N GLU A 60 11.04 -1.36 -9.27
CA GLU A 60 11.51 -0.07 -8.75
C GLU A 60 11.36 -0.06 -7.23
N SER A 61 12.23 0.71 -6.57
CA SER A 61 12.20 0.80 -5.12
C SER A 61 10.88 1.33 -4.60
N MET A 62 10.33 0.67 -3.57
CA MET A 62 9.11 1.09 -2.90
C MET A 62 9.41 1.78 -1.56
N GLU A 63 10.66 2.24 -1.37
CA GLU A 63 11.04 2.91 -0.14
C GLU A 63 10.17 4.14 0.15
N ALA A 64 9.89 4.94 -0.89
CA ALA A 64 9.06 6.12 -0.73
C ALA A 64 7.63 5.76 -0.31
N LEU A 65 7.09 4.68 -0.90
CA LEU A 65 5.78 4.19 -0.50
C LEU A 65 5.78 3.72 0.95
N PHE A 66 6.80 2.96 1.34
CA PHE A 66 6.92 2.47 2.71
C PHE A 66 6.95 3.64 3.72
N GLY A 67 7.75 4.67 3.44
CA GLY A 67 7.83 5.84 4.30
C GLY A 67 6.51 6.60 4.37
N SER A 68 5.81 6.69 3.25
CA SER A 68 4.52 7.37 3.22
C SER A 68 3.44 6.58 3.96
N MET A 69 3.49 5.25 3.92
CA MET A 69 2.57 4.40 4.68
C MET A 69 2.84 4.53 6.18
N GLU A 70 4.11 4.59 6.55
CA GLU A 70 4.50 4.78 7.95
C GLU A 70 3.93 6.08 8.51
N ALA A 71 3.86 7.12 7.69
CA ALA A 71 3.32 8.41 8.08
C ALA A 71 1.81 8.52 7.88
N GLU A 72 1.15 7.47 7.38
CA GLU A 72 -0.28 7.43 7.09
C GLU A 72 -0.72 8.53 6.13
N ARG A 73 0.12 8.81 5.13
CA ARG A 73 -0.14 9.87 4.17
C ARG A 73 -0.52 9.36 2.79
N VAL A 74 -0.54 8.05 2.59
CA VAL A 74 -0.87 7.49 1.28
C VAL A 74 -2.36 7.67 1.03
N HIS A 75 -2.71 8.21 -0.13
CA HIS A 75 -4.08 8.40 -0.56
C HIS A 75 -4.57 7.19 -1.37
N CYS A 76 -3.73 6.69 -2.27
CA CYS A 76 -4.10 5.61 -3.18
C CYS A 76 -2.86 4.80 -3.55
N ILE A 77 -3.01 3.48 -3.57
CA ILE A 77 -2.01 2.57 -4.11
C ILE A 77 -2.60 1.93 -5.35
N ARG A 78 -1.91 2.06 -6.47
CA ARG A 78 -2.37 1.51 -7.74
C ARG A 78 -1.75 0.14 -7.95
N GLY A 79 -2.33 -0.86 -7.29
CA GLY A 79 -1.82 -2.22 -7.36
C GLY A 79 -1.84 -2.82 -8.76
N GLU A 80 -2.70 -2.28 -9.65
CA GLU A 80 -2.74 -2.77 -11.03
C GLU A 80 -1.45 -2.44 -11.80
N LEU A 81 -0.64 -1.49 -11.29
CA LEU A 81 0.64 -1.14 -11.90
C LEU A 81 1.80 -1.91 -11.27
N LEU A 82 1.51 -2.78 -10.31
CA LEU A 82 2.48 -3.57 -9.58
C LEU A 82 2.07 -5.04 -9.64
N ALA A 83 2.98 -5.92 -9.25
CA ALA A 83 2.58 -7.29 -8.96
C ALA A 83 1.90 -7.26 -7.59
N CYS A 84 0.59 -7.43 -7.57
CA CYS A 84 -0.21 -7.33 -6.36
C CYS A 84 -0.93 -8.64 -6.09
N ARG A 85 -0.81 -9.12 -4.85
CA ARG A 85 -1.47 -10.35 -4.42
C ARG A 85 -2.11 -10.11 -3.07
N ILE A 86 -3.34 -10.58 -2.91
CA ILE A 86 -4.08 -10.48 -1.65
C ILE A 86 -4.35 -11.89 -1.18
N MET A 87 -3.93 -12.20 0.05
CA MET A 87 -4.11 -13.53 0.64
C MET A 87 -4.87 -13.41 1.94
N PRO A 88 -5.85 -14.31 2.20
CA PRO A 88 -6.54 -14.27 3.48
C PRO A 88 -5.59 -14.61 4.62
N VAL A 89 -5.82 -13.99 5.76
CA VAL A 89 -5.08 -14.25 6.99
C VAL A 89 -6.06 -14.85 7.99
N ASP A 90 -5.72 -16.03 8.50
CA ASP A 90 -6.56 -16.70 9.50
C ASP A 90 -6.21 -16.26 10.91
#